data_c2cf5eac8468364d5ea171185560fa64
#
_entry.id   c2cf5eac8468364d5ea171185560fa64
#
_cell.length_a   1.000
_cell.length_b   1.000
_cell.length_c   1.000
_cell.angle_alpha   90.00
_cell.angle_beta   90.00
_cell.angle_gamma   90.00
#
_symmetry.space_group_name_H-M   'P 1'
#
loop_
_entity.id
_entity.type
_entity.pdbx_description
1 polymer ?
#
loop_
_entity_poly.entity_id
_entity_poly.type
_entity_poly.pdbx_seq_one_letter_code
_entity_poly.pdbx_strand_id
1 'polypeptide(L)' 'PDPVLEAVAALVTEERPEWRGTATDLAAVLGLDMKPNALSMRLNVRAWRLSYEYHIRYESARTHAGRSIKLTLEPPQA' A
#
# COMPACT_ATOMS: atom_id res chain seq x y z
N PRO A 1 -11.97 9.93 -6.59
CA PRO A 1 -10.86 9.47 -5.74
C PRO A 1 -11.04 8.01 -5.33
N ASP A 2 -9.94 7.34 -5.12
CA ASP A 2 -9.92 5.93 -4.78
C ASP A 2 -9.76 5.79 -3.25
N PRO A 3 -10.76 5.24 -2.55
CA PRO A 3 -10.68 5.12 -1.09
C PRO A 3 -9.49 4.30 -0.61
N VAL A 4 -9.08 3.29 -1.39
CA VAL A 4 -7.92 2.47 -1.01
C VAL A 4 -6.64 3.28 -1.09
N LEU A 5 -6.45 4.03 -2.18
CA LEU A 5 -5.25 4.86 -2.33
C LEU A 5 -5.22 5.97 -1.29
N GLU A 6 -6.36 6.56 -0.98
CA GLU A 6 -6.43 7.59 0.05
C GLU A 6 -6.08 7.02 1.43
N ALA A 7 -6.56 5.82 1.74
CA ALA A 7 -6.25 5.17 3.01
C ALA A 7 -4.76 4.86 3.13
N VAL A 8 -4.15 4.39 2.03
CA VAL A 8 -2.71 4.13 2.00
C VAL A 8 -1.93 5.42 2.19
N ALA A 9 -2.36 6.50 1.53
CA ALA A 9 -1.69 7.79 1.67
C ALA A 9 -1.77 8.34 3.09
N ALA A 10 -2.84 8.03 3.80
CA ALA A 10 -2.96 8.43 5.20
C ALA A 10 -2.07 7.59 6.11
N LEU A 11 -1.77 6.36 5.72
CA LEU A 11 -0.92 5.47 6.50
C LEU A 11 0.56 5.77 6.32
N VAL A 12 0.98 6.03 5.08
CA VAL A 12 2.40 6.23 4.75
C VAL A 12 2.65 7.72 4.54
N THR A 13 3.27 8.35 5.53
CA THR A 13 3.46 9.80 5.58
C THR A 13 4.94 10.13 5.81
N GLU A 14 5.27 11.41 5.81
CA GLU A 14 6.64 11.84 6.09
C GLU A 14 7.10 11.41 7.49
N GLU A 15 6.18 11.31 8.43
CA GLU A 15 6.50 10.85 9.78
C GLU A 15 6.70 9.34 9.84
N ARG A 16 6.04 8.62 8.93
CA ARG A 16 6.16 7.16 8.82
C ARG A 16 6.29 6.81 7.34
N PRO A 17 7.49 6.99 6.77
CA PRO A 17 7.67 6.87 5.31
C PRO A 17 7.69 5.44 4.79
N GLU A 18 7.65 4.46 5.67
CA GLU A 18 7.66 3.07 5.24
C GLU A 18 6.67 2.24 6.06
N TRP A 19 6.00 1.32 5.40
CA TRP A 19 5.14 0.34 6.05
C TRP A 19 5.42 -1.04 5.48
N ARG A 20 5.53 -2.04 6.34
CA ARG A 20 5.72 -3.44 5.93
C ARG A 20 4.77 -4.34 6.70
N GLY A 21 4.31 -5.39 6.03
CA GLY A 21 3.46 -6.39 6.65
C GLY A 21 2.83 -7.28 5.61
N THR A 22 1.94 -8.14 6.05
CA THR A 22 1.19 -8.99 5.13
C THR A 22 -0.01 -8.25 4.59
N ALA A 23 -0.65 -8.84 3.56
CA ALA A 23 -1.89 -8.26 3.02
C ALA A 23 -2.98 -8.24 4.10
N THR A 24 -3.00 -9.25 4.97
CA THR A 24 -3.96 -9.31 6.08
C THR A 24 -3.71 -8.15 7.05
N ASP A 25 -2.44 -7.91 7.39
CA ASP A 25 -2.08 -6.81 8.27
C ASP A 25 -2.50 -5.47 7.68
N LEU A 26 -2.25 -5.30 6.38
CA LEU A 26 -2.59 -4.05 5.71
C LEU A 26 -4.10 -3.82 5.69
N ALA A 27 -4.87 -4.85 5.37
CA ALA A 27 -6.33 -4.73 5.37
C ALA A 27 -6.84 -4.31 6.75
N ALA A 28 -6.25 -4.87 7.81
CA ALA A 28 -6.64 -4.54 9.17
C ALA A 28 -6.29 -3.09 9.52
N VAL A 29 -5.07 -2.66 9.19
CA VAL A 29 -4.62 -1.33 9.58
C VAL A 29 -5.32 -0.22 8.78
N LEU A 30 -5.70 -0.50 7.54
CA LEU A 30 -6.44 0.46 6.72
C LEU A 30 -7.91 0.56 7.14
N GLY A 31 -8.41 -0.44 7.86
CA GLY A 31 -9.80 -0.44 8.30
C GLY A 31 -10.82 -0.53 7.18
N LEU A 32 -10.40 -1.09 6.05
CA LEU A 32 -11.30 -1.23 4.91
C LEU A 32 -12.01 -2.59 4.95
N ASP A 33 -13.25 -2.61 4.51
CA ASP A 33 -14.05 -3.84 4.44
C ASP A 33 -13.69 -4.57 3.14
N MET A 34 -12.46 -5.06 3.08
CA MET A 34 -11.94 -5.79 1.92
C MET A 34 -11.15 -7.00 2.37
N LYS A 35 -11.27 -8.07 1.61
CA LYS A 35 -10.43 -9.24 1.85
C LYS A 35 -9.00 -8.96 1.42
N PRO A 36 -8.01 -9.57 2.07
CA PRO A 36 -6.61 -9.33 1.73
C PRO A 36 -6.28 -9.55 0.25
N ASN A 37 -6.82 -10.58 -0.37
CA ASN A 37 -6.60 -10.84 -1.79
C ASN A 37 -7.14 -9.71 -2.66
N ALA A 38 -8.32 -9.22 -2.35
CA ALA A 38 -8.93 -8.13 -3.11
C ALA A 38 -8.11 -6.86 -2.97
N LEU A 39 -7.61 -6.59 -1.77
CA LEU A 39 -6.76 -5.43 -1.52
C LEU A 39 -5.45 -5.53 -2.31
N SER A 40 -4.78 -6.69 -2.28
CA SER A 40 -3.55 -6.89 -3.05
C SER A 40 -3.76 -6.68 -4.53
N MET A 41 -4.84 -7.22 -5.07
CA MET A 41 -5.16 -7.07 -6.49
C MET A 41 -5.41 -5.62 -6.84
N ARG A 42 -6.14 -4.90 -5.99
CA ARG A 42 -6.41 -3.49 -6.21
C ARG A 42 -5.12 -2.68 -6.23
N LEU A 43 -4.22 -2.95 -5.29
CA LEU A 43 -2.94 -2.24 -5.22
C LEU A 43 -2.04 -2.57 -6.41
N ASN A 44 -2.03 -3.84 -6.86
CA ASN A 44 -1.25 -4.22 -8.04
C ASN A 44 -1.73 -3.46 -9.28
N VAL A 45 -3.04 -3.38 -9.47
CA VAL A 45 -3.62 -2.71 -10.63
C VAL A 45 -3.36 -1.21 -10.58
N ARG A 46 -3.35 -0.63 -9.41
CA ARG A 46 -3.24 0.82 -9.24
C ARG A 46 -1.89 1.29 -8.71
N ALA A 47 -0.89 0.41 -8.74
CA ALA A 47 0.44 0.73 -8.22
C ALA A 47 1.04 1.97 -8.89
N TRP A 48 0.89 2.11 -10.21
CA TRP A 48 1.41 3.25 -10.95
C TRP A 48 0.75 4.55 -10.49
N ARG A 49 -0.54 4.48 -10.22
CA ARG A 49 -1.30 5.65 -9.79
C ARG A 49 -0.91 6.07 -8.37
N LEU A 50 -0.69 5.08 -7.51
CA LEU A 50 -0.22 5.34 -6.16
C LEU A 50 1.13 6.04 -6.18
N SER A 51 2.04 5.59 -7.06
CA SER A 51 3.33 6.21 -7.24
C SER A 51 3.21 7.62 -7.82
N TYR A 52 2.44 7.77 -8.88
CA TYR A 52 2.32 9.03 -9.60
C TYR A 52 1.60 10.11 -8.79
N GLU A 53 0.47 9.76 -8.15
CA GLU A 53 -0.34 10.74 -7.44
C GLU A 53 0.09 10.97 -6.00
N TYR A 54 0.58 9.92 -5.33
CA TYR A 54 0.88 9.98 -3.91
C TYR A 54 2.35 9.76 -3.57
N HIS A 55 3.17 9.49 -4.57
CA HIS A 55 4.62 9.24 -4.40
C HIS A 55 4.91 8.06 -3.48
N ILE A 56 4.03 7.07 -3.47
CA ILE A 56 4.19 5.87 -2.66
C ILE A 56 4.50 4.70 -3.57
N ARG A 57 5.63 4.04 -3.32
CA ARG A 57 6.02 2.84 -4.04
C ARG A 57 5.39 1.62 -3.39
N TYR A 58 4.73 0.81 -4.19
CA TYR A 58 4.15 -0.45 -3.73
C TYR A 58 5.01 -1.60 -4.24
N GLU A 59 5.43 -2.47 -3.31
CA GLU A 59 6.17 -3.68 -3.64
C GLU A 59 5.52 -4.85 -2.92
N SER A 60 5.46 -6.00 -3.59
CA SER A 60 4.93 -7.20 -2.96
C SER A 60 5.76 -8.40 -3.36
N ALA A 61 5.83 -9.38 -2.45
CA ALA A 61 6.55 -10.62 -2.66
C ALA A 61 5.81 -11.74 -1.96
N ARG A 62 5.91 -12.95 -2.49
CA ARG A 62 5.35 -14.12 -1.84
C ARG A 62 6.37 -14.66 -0.85
N THR A 63 5.93 -14.91 0.38
CA THR A 63 6.75 -15.47 1.43
C THR A 63 6.05 -16.68 2.02
N HIS A 64 6.70 -17.38 2.95
CA HIS A 64 6.10 -18.52 3.65
C HIS A 64 4.87 -18.09 4.46
N ALA A 65 4.87 -16.88 4.95
CA ALA A 65 3.75 -16.34 5.73
C ALA A 65 2.62 -15.80 4.85
N GLY A 66 2.78 -15.82 3.53
CA GLY A 66 1.82 -15.29 2.59
C GLY A 66 2.42 -14.18 1.77
N ARG A 67 1.61 -13.25 1.32
CA ARG A 67 2.09 -12.11 0.52
C ARG A 67 2.55 -10.98 1.43
N SER A 68 3.81 -10.63 1.28
CA SER A 68 4.40 -9.50 2.01
C SER A 68 4.28 -8.23 1.17
N ILE A 69 3.91 -7.13 1.81
CA ILE A 69 3.73 -5.84 1.16
C ILE A 69 4.64 -4.82 1.80
N LYS A 70 5.30 -4.02 0.96
CA LYS A 70 6.10 -2.90 1.42
C LYS A 70 5.60 -1.64 0.71
N LEU A 71 5.32 -0.62 1.49
CA LEU A 71 4.90 0.69 0.99
C LEU A 71 5.94 1.71 1.43
N THR A 72 6.44 2.49 0.48
CA THR A 72 7.51 3.46 0.75
C THR A 72 7.13 4.81 0.16
N LEU A 73 7.15 5.84 0.99
CA LEU A 73 6.96 7.21 0.51
C LEU A 73 8.28 7.69 -0.08
N GLU A 74 8.24 8.08 -1.34
CA GLU A 74 9.42 8.59 -2.02
C GLU A 74 9.29 10.09 -2.19
N PRO A 75 10.36 10.86 -1.93
CA PRO A 75 10.28 12.29 -2.13
C PRO A 75 10.09 12.59 -3.63
N PRO A 76 9.37 13.68 -3.96
CA PRO A 76 9.22 14.05 -5.35
C PRO A 76 10.58 14.32 -5.97
N GLN A 77 10.74 13.87 -7.21
CA GLN A 77 11.99 14.12 -7.93
C GLN A 77 12.00 15.56 -8.46
N ALA A 78 13.09 16.21 -8.24
CA ALA A 78 13.24 17.59 -8.69
C ALA A 78 13.43 17.66 -10.20
#